data_dce855343352adc1571d9e86aa711080
#
_entry.id   dce855343352adc1571d9e86aa711080
#
_cell.length_a   1.000
_cell.length_b   1.000
_cell.length_c   1.000
_cell.angle_alpha   90.00
_cell.angle_beta   90.00
_cell.angle_gamma   90.00
#
_symmetry.space_group_name_H-M   'P 1'
#
loop_
_entity.id
_entity.type
_entity.pdbx_description
1 polymer ?
#
loop_
_entity_poly.entity_id
_entity_poly.type
_entity_poly.pdbx_seq_one_letter_code
_entity_poly.pdbx_strand_id
1 'polypeptide(L)'
;MADLAGAYADARRRLGELLAGLDEAALATPVPACPAWTVRDVLAHVTGVAADAAGGTYFAGAADAWSDVRLAAARDEWTAGQVRTRRQRPVEALVAEWAGLAATLEPMLAGAVPPPPGSPAWLRSAPVADLAVHLHDVRGALGRPGDRDAPATALGLRIYARWLGQRLDQGGRPALRLRAGDQEWVEGTGSPAASLAADPFELFRALSGRRSLDQVRALAWDGDPEPYLDLLAPYPLPPSPLAE
;
A
#
# COMPACT_ATOMS: atom_id res chain seq x y z
N MET A 1 12.65 -9.25 -14.08
CA MET A 1 11.26 -8.95 -13.68
C MET A 1 11.22 -8.93 -12.15
N ALA A 2 10.51 -8.01 -11.52
CA ALA A 2 10.41 -7.99 -10.06
C ALA A 2 9.72 -9.27 -9.56
N ASP A 3 10.23 -9.85 -8.47
CA ASP A 3 9.65 -11.04 -7.83
C ASP A 3 8.45 -10.63 -6.93
N LEU A 4 7.31 -10.39 -7.55
CA LEU A 4 6.09 -10.01 -6.84
C LEU A 4 5.58 -11.14 -5.93
N ALA A 5 5.68 -12.40 -6.38
CA ALA A 5 5.20 -13.55 -5.62
C ALA A 5 6.06 -13.78 -4.37
N GLY A 6 7.38 -13.80 -4.51
CA GLY A 6 8.29 -13.95 -3.38
C GLY A 6 8.17 -12.82 -2.36
N ALA A 7 8.03 -11.57 -2.83
CA ALA A 7 7.83 -10.42 -1.96
C ALA A 7 6.49 -10.48 -1.20
N TYR A 8 5.41 -10.90 -1.88
CA TYR A 8 4.10 -11.09 -1.25
C TYR A 8 4.15 -12.20 -0.18
N ALA A 9 4.71 -13.36 -0.54
CA ALA A 9 4.85 -14.50 0.38
C ALA A 9 5.68 -14.14 1.63
N ASP A 10 6.80 -13.43 1.44
CA ASP A 10 7.62 -12.96 2.56
C ASP A 10 6.88 -11.96 3.45
N ALA A 11 6.22 -10.95 2.89
CA ALA A 11 5.44 -9.99 3.67
C ALA A 11 4.25 -10.65 4.40
N ARG A 12 3.56 -11.61 3.76
CA ARG A 12 2.49 -12.40 4.38
C ARG A 12 3.00 -13.21 5.57
N ARG A 13 4.14 -13.88 5.42
CA ARG A 13 4.78 -14.61 6.51
C ARG A 13 5.14 -13.68 7.67
N ARG A 14 5.78 -12.54 7.40
CA ARG A 14 6.18 -11.54 8.42
C ARG A 14 4.97 -10.99 9.17
N LEU A 15 3.89 -10.65 8.47
CA LEU A 15 2.66 -10.19 9.14
C LEU A 15 2.04 -11.31 9.96
N GLY A 16 1.99 -12.54 9.45
CA GLY A 16 1.52 -13.71 10.19
C GLY A 16 2.32 -13.96 11.48
N GLU A 17 3.65 -13.88 11.42
CA GLU A 17 4.54 -14.00 12.59
C GLU A 17 4.34 -12.85 13.59
N LEU A 18 4.12 -11.63 13.12
CA LEU A 18 3.83 -10.46 13.96
C LEU A 18 2.51 -10.61 14.73
N LEU A 19 1.51 -11.23 14.10
CA LEU A 19 0.19 -11.47 14.68
C LEU A 19 0.13 -12.72 15.55
N ALA A 20 1.06 -13.67 15.38
CA ALA A 20 1.09 -14.90 16.13
C ALA A 20 1.25 -14.64 17.63
N GLY A 21 0.36 -15.20 18.43
CA GLY A 21 0.40 -15.09 19.91
C GLY A 21 -0.02 -13.72 20.46
N LEU A 22 -0.59 -12.82 19.63
CA LEU A 22 -1.21 -11.60 20.15
C LEU A 22 -2.49 -11.94 20.92
N ASP A 23 -2.65 -11.31 22.07
CA ASP A 23 -3.90 -11.37 22.82
C ASP A 23 -4.98 -10.43 22.24
N GLU A 24 -6.19 -10.54 22.75
CA GLU A 24 -7.32 -9.72 22.31
C GLU A 24 -7.07 -8.20 22.47
N ALA A 25 -6.33 -7.79 23.49
CA ALA A 25 -6.01 -6.38 23.73
C ALA A 25 -5.07 -5.85 22.63
N ALA A 26 -4.04 -6.61 22.29
CA ALA A 26 -3.13 -6.27 21.19
C ALA A 26 -3.83 -6.28 19.81
N LEU A 27 -4.73 -7.25 19.58
CA LEU A 27 -5.53 -7.31 18.34
C LEU A 27 -6.54 -6.15 18.23
N ALA A 28 -7.01 -5.62 19.36
CA ALA A 28 -7.89 -4.45 19.43
C ALA A 28 -7.15 -3.10 19.38
N THR A 29 -5.81 -3.10 19.29
CA THR A 29 -5.01 -1.87 19.21
C THR A 29 -5.42 -1.08 17.97
N PRO A 30 -5.81 0.21 18.12
CA PRO A 30 -6.10 1.08 16.99
C PRO A 30 -4.84 1.27 16.11
N VAL A 31 -5.04 1.34 14.79
CA VAL A 31 -3.96 1.57 13.84
C VAL A 31 -3.93 3.06 13.46
N PRO A 32 -2.94 3.86 13.90
CA PRO A 32 -2.93 5.31 13.67
C PRO A 32 -3.00 5.70 12.18
N ALA A 33 -2.38 4.90 11.31
CA ALA A 33 -2.40 5.10 9.88
C ALA A 33 -3.75 4.77 9.21
N CYS A 34 -4.62 4.04 9.90
CA CYS A 34 -5.96 3.64 9.45
C CYS A 34 -6.94 3.83 10.63
N PRO A 35 -7.31 5.06 11.01
CA PRO A 35 -7.95 5.37 12.29
C PRO A 35 -9.32 4.70 12.52
N ALA A 36 -9.95 4.18 11.47
CA ALA A 36 -11.19 3.39 11.58
C ALA A 36 -10.94 1.89 11.87
N TRP A 37 -9.68 1.46 11.93
CA TRP A 37 -9.31 0.05 12.00
C TRP A 37 -8.44 -0.28 13.22
N THR A 38 -8.59 -1.50 13.70
CA THR A 38 -7.70 -2.15 14.65
C THR A 38 -6.71 -3.06 13.92
N VAL A 39 -5.73 -3.62 14.63
CA VAL A 39 -4.81 -4.64 14.10
C VAL A 39 -5.58 -5.83 13.51
N ARG A 40 -6.66 -6.29 14.17
CA ARG A 40 -7.56 -7.33 13.65
C ARG A 40 -8.22 -6.92 12.33
N ASP A 41 -8.67 -5.67 12.23
CA ASP A 41 -9.33 -5.16 11.03
C ASP A 41 -8.36 -5.11 9.84
N VAL A 42 -7.09 -4.80 10.08
CA VAL A 42 -6.05 -4.87 9.03
C VAL A 42 -5.87 -6.31 8.53
N LEU A 43 -5.83 -7.31 9.41
CA LEU A 43 -5.80 -8.72 8.98
C LEU A 43 -7.04 -9.07 8.14
N ALA A 44 -8.23 -8.65 8.59
CA ALA A 44 -9.47 -8.85 7.84
C ALA A 44 -9.43 -8.20 6.45
N HIS A 45 -8.85 -7.00 6.36
CA HIS A 45 -8.67 -6.26 5.10
C HIS A 45 -7.70 -6.98 4.16
N VAL A 46 -6.47 -7.29 4.56
CA VAL A 46 -5.48 -7.93 3.67
C VAL A 46 -5.93 -9.33 3.21
N THR A 47 -6.70 -10.04 4.05
CA THR A 47 -7.37 -11.29 3.65
C THR A 47 -8.45 -11.01 2.61
N GLY A 48 -9.20 -9.92 2.75
CA GLY A 48 -10.19 -9.46 1.78
C GLY A 48 -9.58 -9.10 0.43
N VAL A 49 -8.46 -8.36 0.45
CA VAL A 49 -7.70 -8.03 -0.78
C VAL A 49 -7.25 -9.29 -1.51
N ALA A 50 -6.75 -10.29 -0.77
CA ALA A 50 -6.36 -11.57 -1.35
C ALA A 50 -7.55 -12.32 -1.97
N ALA A 51 -8.71 -12.30 -1.30
CA ALA A 51 -9.95 -12.93 -1.81
C ALA A 51 -10.44 -12.24 -3.09
N ASP A 52 -10.46 -10.91 -3.10
CA ASP A 52 -10.87 -10.13 -4.26
C ASP A 52 -9.93 -10.37 -5.44
N ALA A 53 -8.62 -10.34 -5.22
CA ALA A 53 -7.62 -10.58 -6.25
C ALA A 53 -7.70 -12.01 -6.82
N ALA A 54 -7.82 -13.03 -5.98
CA ALA A 54 -7.93 -14.42 -6.40
C ALA A 54 -9.26 -14.69 -7.12
N GLY A 55 -10.34 -14.04 -6.69
CA GLY A 55 -11.69 -14.17 -7.26
C GLY A 55 -11.96 -13.31 -8.50
N GLY A 56 -11.04 -12.39 -8.87
CA GLY A 56 -11.28 -11.45 -9.96
C GLY A 56 -12.32 -10.39 -9.62
N THR A 57 -12.56 -10.16 -8.32
CA THR A 57 -13.40 -9.08 -7.83
C THR A 57 -12.50 -7.89 -7.53
N TYR A 58 -12.82 -6.72 -8.04
CA TYR A 58 -12.01 -5.53 -7.82
C TYR A 58 -12.88 -4.29 -7.83
N PHE A 59 -12.38 -3.26 -7.19
CA PHE A 59 -13.02 -1.96 -7.21
C PHE A 59 -13.36 -1.54 -8.63
N ALA A 60 -14.64 -1.40 -8.92
CA ALA A 60 -15.13 -1.07 -10.26
C ALA A 60 -14.76 0.36 -10.64
N GLY A 61 -14.01 0.52 -11.71
CA GLY A 61 -13.55 1.81 -12.21
C GLY A 61 -12.76 1.65 -13.49
N ALA A 62 -12.26 2.75 -14.02
CA ALA A 62 -11.31 2.74 -15.12
C ALA A 62 -10.02 1.99 -14.74
N ALA A 63 -9.21 1.64 -15.72
CA ALA A 63 -7.92 0.97 -15.50
C ALA A 63 -7.02 1.67 -14.46
N ASP A 64 -7.21 2.98 -14.26
CA ASP A 64 -6.46 3.85 -13.35
C ASP A 64 -7.19 4.15 -12.04
N ALA A 65 -8.31 3.48 -11.76
CA ALA A 65 -9.16 3.78 -10.60
C ALA A 65 -8.40 3.73 -9.26
N TRP A 66 -7.38 2.89 -9.15
CA TRP A 66 -6.59 2.78 -7.95
C TRP A 66 -5.71 4.00 -7.66
N SER A 67 -5.26 4.72 -8.68
CA SER A 67 -4.48 5.94 -8.54
C SER A 67 -5.32 7.23 -8.46
N ASP A 68 -6.60 7.20 -8.81
CA ASP A 68 -7.46 8.38 -8.86
C ASP A 68 -7.87 8.84 -7.45
N VAL A 69 -7.37 10.00 -7.03
CA VAL A 69 -7.69 10.61 -5.72
C VAL A 69 -9.17 10.92 -5.55
N ARG A 70 -9.90 11.18 -6.65
CA ARG A 70 -11.34 11.48 -6.61
C ARG A 70 -12.19 10.27 -6.18
N LEU A 71 -11.62 9.07 -6.29
CA LEU A 71 -12.27 7.82 -5.91
C LEU A 71 -11.88 7.34 -4.50
N ALA A 72 -11.16 8.15 -3.73
CA ALA A 72 -10.70 7.76 -2.39
C ALA A 72 -11.86 7.28 -1.49
N ALA A 73 -12.96 8.04 -1.39
CA ALA A 73 -14.12 7.67 -0.57
C ALA A 73 -14.78 6.35 -1.04
N ALA A 74 -14.84 6.11 -2.35
CA ALA A 74 -15.41 4.87 -2.87
C ALA A 74 -14.49 3.67 -2.61
N ARG A 75 -13.16 3.86 -2.64
CA ARG A 75 -12.21 2.83 -2.22
C ARG A 75 -12.31 2.54 -0.73
N ASP A 76 -12.46 3.57 0.11
CA ASP A 76 -12.65 3.41 1.56
C ASP A 76 -13.88 2.55 1.86
N GLU A 77 -15.01 2.80 1.17
CA GLU A 77 -16.21 1.99 1.33
C GLU A 77 -16.01 0.55 0.86
N TRP A 78 -15.30 0.35 -0.26
CA TRP A 78 -14.94 -0.98 -0.76
C TRP A 78 -14.10 -1.76 0.28
N THR A 79 -13.02 -1.15 0.78
CA THR A 79 -12.13 -1.78 1.77
C THR A 79 -12.82 -1.98 3.12
N ALA A 80 -13.68 -1.05 3.53
CA ALA A 80 -14.54 -1.24 4.71
C ALA A 80 -15.47 -2.45 4.55
N GLY A 81 -15.95 -2.74 3.34
CA GLY A 81 -16.71 -3.96 3.02
C GLY A 81 -15.91 -5.24 3.28
N GLN A 82 -14.64 -5.27 2.88
CA GLN A 82 -13.73 -6.40 3.15
C GLN A 82 -13.57 -6.65 4.66
N VAL A 83 -13.44 -5.59 5.45
CA VAL A 83 -13.36 -5.64 6.91
C VAL A 83 -14.68 -6.11 7.52
N ARG A 84 -15.81 -5.50 7.17
CA ARG A 84 -17.14 -5.86 7.72
C ARG A 84 -17.47 -7.34 7.59
N THR A 85 -17.09 -7.95 6.49
CA THR A 85 -17.39 -9.38 6.23
C THR A 85 -16.50 -10.32 7.04
N ARG A 86 -15.40 -9.86 7.62
CA ARG A 86 -14.37 -10.68 8.26
C ARG A 86 -14.07 -10.36 9.71
N ARG A 87 -14.30 -9.14 10.18
CA ARG A 87 -13.82 -8.64 11.49
C ARG A 87 -14.28 -9.45 12.70
N GLN A 88 -15.40 -10.16 12.59
CA GLN A 88 -15.95 -11.01 13.68
C GLN A 88 -15.39 -12.44 13.66
N ARG A 89 -14.58 -12.80 12.66
CA ARG A 89 -14.02 -14.14 12.56
C ARG A 89 -12.80 -14.30 13.49
N PRO A 90 -12.58 -15.50 14.06
CA PRO A 90 -11.35 -15.79 14.79
C PRO A 90 -10.10 -15.52 13.93
N VAL A 91 -9.03 -15.02 14.56
CA VAL A 91 -7.77 -14.68 13.86
C VAL A 91 -7.22 -15.92 13.14
N GLU A 92 -7.26 -17.07 13.77
CA GLU A 92 -6.79 -18.33 13.19
C GLU A 92 -7.57 -18.70 11.91
N ALA A 93 -8.87 -18.42 11.89
CA ALA A 93 -9.71 -18.65 10.71
C ALA A 93 -9.36 -17.66 9.57
N LEU A 94 -9.05 -16.41 9.90
CA LEU A 94 -8.58 -15.41 8.92
C LEU A 94 -7.22 -15.79 8.35
N VAL A 95 -6.29 -16.21 9.19
CA VAL A 95 -4.94 -16.65 8.76
C VAL A 95 -5.05 -17.88 7.86
N ALA A 96 -5.92 -18.86 8.22
CA ALA A 96 -6.13 -20.04 7.39
C ALA A 96 -6.79 -19.70 6.05
N GLU A 97 -7.80 -18.81 6.02
CA GLU A 97 -8.39 -18.30 4.78
C GLU A 97 -7.33 -17.64 3.91
N TRP A 98 -6.53 -16.74 4.49
CA TRP A 98 -5.48 -16.03 3.77
C TRP A 98 -4.44 -16.98 3.18
N ALA A 99 -4.03 -18.01 3.93
CA ALA A 99 -3.10 -19.02 3.44
C ALA A 99 -3.69 -19.81 2.25
N GLY A 100 -4.97 -20.18 2.29
CA GLY A 100 -5.66 -20.81 1.17
C GLY A 100 -5.74 -19.94 -0.07
N LEU A 101 -6.03 -18.64 0.11
CA LEU A 101 -6.09 -17.66 -0.98
C LEU A 101 -4.70 -17.39 -1.58
N ALA A 102 -3.64 -17.38 -0.78
CA ALA A 102 -2.27 -17.20 -1.22
C ALA A 102 -1.84 -18.30 -2.19
N ALA A 103 -2.29 -19.54 -2.00
CA ALA A 103 -2.03 -20.65 -2.92
C ALA A 103 -2.56 -20.40 -4.36
N THR A 104 -3.60 -19.60 -4.50
CA THR A 104 -4.10 -19.13 -5.81
C THR A 104 -3.41 -17.87 -6.28
N LEU A 105 -3.20 -16.91 -5.37
CA LEU A 105 -2.69 -15.59 -5.72
C LEU A 105 -1.20 -15.59 -6.07
N GLU A 106 -0.37 -16.33 -5.33
CA GLU A 106 1.09 -16.34 -5.55
C GLU A 106 1.49 -16.83 -6.96
N PRO A 107 0.91 -17.90 -7.54
CA PRO A 107 1.16 -18.27 -8.93
C PRO A 107 0.73 -17.19 -9.94
N MET A 108 -0.34 -16.43 -9.66
CA MET A 108 -0.77 -15.30 -10.50
C MET A 108 0.25 -14.16 -10.44
N LEU A 109 0.74 -13.82 -9.26
CA LEU A 109 1.77 -12.81 -9.06
C LEU A 109 3.08 -13.19 -9.75
N ALA A 110 3.45 -14.47 -9.72
CA ALA A 110 4.60 -15.02 -10.46
C ALA A 110 4.42 -14.99 -11.98
N GLY A 111 3.18 -14.83 -12.46
CA GLY A 111 2.85 -14.93 -13.89
C GLY A 111 2.77 -16.38 -14.41
N ALA A 112 2.78 -17.37 -13.52
CA ALA A 112 2.64 -18.79 -13.87
C ALA A 112 1.18 -19.15 -14.23
N VAL A 113 0.21 -18.40 -13.67
CA VAL A 113 -1.22 -18.53 -13.97
C VAL A 113 -1.74 -17.15 -14.37
N PRO A 114 -2.57 -17.05 -15.43
CA PRO A 114 -3.17 -15.77 -15.79
C PRO A 114 -4.15 -15.30 -14.70
N PRO A 115 -4.31 -13.99 -14.50
CA PRO A 115 -5.36 -13.48 -13.63
C PRO A 115 -6.75 -13.79 -14.22
N PRO A 116 -7.83 -13.73 -13.42
CA PRO A 116 -9.19 -13.89 -13.90
C PRO A 116 -9.49 -13.00 -15.11
N PRO A 117 -10.32 -13.45 -16.07
CA PRO A 117 -10.66 -12.65 -17.26
C PRO A 117 -11.20 -11.26 -16.89
N GLY A 118 -10.76 -10.23 -17.60
CA GLY A 118 -11.16 -8.84 -17.35
C GLY A 118 -10.41 -8.15 -16.22
N SER A 119 -9.45 -8.82 -15.56
CA SER A 119 -8.65 -8.22 -14.51
C SER A 119 -7.83 -7.02 -15.02
N PRO A 120 -7.83 -5.88 -14.30
CA PRO A 120 -7.00 -4.75 -14.65
C PRO A 120 -5.51 -5.06 -14.46
N ALA A 121 -4.64 -4.39 -15.22
CA ALA A 121 -3.19 -4.63 -15.18
C ALA A 121 -2.57 -4.38 -13.78
N TRP A 122 -3.13 -3.44 -12.99
CA TRP A 122 -2.66 -3.13 -11.65
C TRP A 122 -2.93 -4.25 -10.63
N LEU A 123 -3.84 -5.20 -10.92
CA LEU A 123 -4.19 -6.29 -10.01
C LEU A 123 -2.97 -7.13 -9.60
N ARG A 124 -1.98 -7.27 -10.48
CA ARG A 124 -0.75 -8.01 -10.16
C ARG A 124 0.16 -7.30 -9.16
N SER A 125 0.09 -6.00 -9.03
CA SER A 125 0.95 -5.21 -8.15
C SER A 125 0.25 -4.71 -6.90
N ALA A 126 -1.05 -4.44 -6.97
CA ALA A 126 -1.82 -3.88 -5.86
C ALA A 126 -1.77 -4.73 -4.58
N PRO A 127 -1.95 -6.06 -4.60
CA PRO A 127 -1.89 -6.87 -3.37
C PRO A 127 -0.52 -6.82 -2.69
N VAL A 128 0.57 -6.69 -3.45
CA VAL A 128 1.93 -6.57 -2.90
C VAL A 128 2.13 -5.21 -2.24
N ALA A 129 1.73 -4.14 -2.93
CA ALA A 129 1.86 -2.78 -2.43
C ALA A 129 0.99 -2.53 -1.19
N ASP A 130 -0.23 -3.03 -1.21
CA ASP A 130 -1.20 -2.97 -0.11
C ASP A 130 -0.67 -3.69 1.14
N LEU A 131 -0.24 -4.94 0.97
CA LEU A 131 0.33 -5.73 2.07
C LEU A 131 1.60 -5.08 2.65
N ALA A 132 2.48 -4.52 1.81
CA ALA A 132 3.67 -3.82 2.27
C ALA A 132 3.31 -2.61 3.15
N VAL A 133 2.31 -1.81 2.76
CA VAL A 133 1.83 -0.67 3.56
C VAL A 133 1.30 -1.14 4.90
N HIS A 134 0.41 -2.13 4.90
CA HIS A 134 -0.28 -2.58 6.10
C HIS A 134 0.60 -3.39 7.06
N LEU A 135 1.64 -4.06 6.58
CA LEU A 135 2.66 -4.65 7.45
C LEU A 135 3.30 -3.57 8.34
N HIS A 136 3.67 -2.42 7.76
CA HIS A 136 4.24 -1.31 8.53
C HIS A 136 3.19 -0.59 9.38
N ASP A 137 1.95 -0.46 8.92
CA ASP A 137 0.86 0.11 9.70
C ASP A 137 0.65 -0.69 11.01
N VAL A 138 0.66 -2.03 10.94
CA VAL A 138 0.56 -2.92 12.11
C VAL A 138 1.82 -2.83 12.98
N ARG A 139 3.01 -2.77 12.39
CA ARG A 139 4.26 -2.59 13.15
C ARG A 139 4.25 -1.30 13.97
N GLY A 140 3.84 -0.20 13.35
CA GLY A 140 3.70 1.10 14.03
C GLY A 140 2.67 1.04 15.16
N ALA A 141 1.50 0.46 14.93
CA ALA A 141 0.46 0.30 15.95
C ALA A 141 0.92 -0.50 17.17
N LEU A 142 1.74 -1.53 16.94
CA LEU A 142 2.26 -2.40 18.01
C LEU A 142 3.57 -1.89 18.63
N GLY A 143 4.13 -0.78 18.15
CA GLY A 143 5.45 -0.30 18.59
C GLY A 143 6.59 -1.28 18.30
N ARG A 144 6.48 -2.05 17.21
CA ARG A 144 7.45 -3.08 16.78
C ARG A 144 8.04 -2.74 15.40
N PRO A 145 8.82 -1.64 15.25
CA PRO A 145 9.41 -1.25 13.98
C PRO A 145 10.32 -2.35 13.41
N GLY A 146 10.45 -2.39 12.08
CA GLY A 146 11.28 -3.37 11.38
C GLY A 146 10.89 -3.53 9.92
N ASP A 147 11.59 -4.41 9.19
CA ASP A 147 11.31 -4.77 7.78
C ASP A 147 11.35 -3.59 6.79
N ARG A 148 12.00 -2.47 7.14
CA ARG A 148 12.04 -1.26 6.31
C ARG A 148 12.71 -1.49 4.96
N ASP A 149 13.63 -2.44 4.89
CA ASP A 149 14.40 -2.87 3.71
C ASP A 149 13.88 -4.18 3.09
N ALA A 150 12.72 -4.68 3.55
CA ALA A 150 12.15 -5.92 3.02
C ALA A 150 11.79 -5.78 1.52
N PRO A 151 11.85 -6.88 0.74
CA PRO A 151 11.54 -6.86 -0.70
C PRO A 151 10.18 -6.23 -1.02
N ALA A 152 9.15 -6.50 -0.22
CA ALA A 152 7.83 -5.92 -0.41
C ALA A 152 7.81 -4.40 -0.21
N THR A 153 8.60 -3.86 0.74
CA THR A 153 8.74 -2.42 0.97
C THR A 153 9.39 -1.73 -0.24
N ALA A 154 10.48 -2.30 -0.76
CA ALA A 154 11.15 -1.78 -1.95
C ALA A 154 10.25 -1.82 -3.19
N LEU A 155 9.49 -2.91 -3.38
CA LEU A 155 8.51 -3.01 -4.48
C LEU A 155 7.33 -2.07 -4.28
N GLY A 156 6.83 -1.93 -3.05
CA GLY A 156 5.78 -0.98 -2.69
C GLY A 156 6.17 0.45 -3.07
N LEU A 157 7.39 0.87 -2.73
CA LEU A 157 7.92 2.17 -3.12
C LEU A 157 7.83 2.38 -4.64
N ARG A 158 8.29 1.41 -5.44
CA ARG A 158 8.28 1.51 -6.90
C ARG A 158 6.86 1.55 -7.48
N ILE A 159 5.94 0.78 -6.89
CA ILE A 159 4.54 0.75 -7.32
C ILE A 159 3.86 2.08 -7.00
N TYR A 160 4.00 2.60 -5.79
CA TYR A 160 3.42 3.89 -5.41
C TYR A 160 4.03 5.06 -6.18
N ALA A 161 5.34 5.02 -6.47
CA ALA A 161 5.99 6.01 -7.33
C ALA A 161 5.37 6.02 -8.72
N ARG A 162 5.18 4.86 -9.35
CA ARG A 162 4.52 4.75 -10.65
C ARG A 162 3.07 5.26 -10.61
N TRP A 163 2.33 4.97 -9.54
CA TRP A 163 0.98 5.50 -9.37
C TRP A 163 0.97 7.02 -9.16
N LEU A 164 1.99 7.57 -8.52
CA LEU A 164 2.17 9.03 -8.49
C LEU A 164 2.33 9.58 -9.91
N GLY A 165 3.20 8.98 -10.73
CA GLY A 165 3.37 9.40 -12.14
C GLY A 165 2.05 9.45 -12.90
N GLN A 166 1.21 8.41 -12.74
CA GLN A 166 -0.13 8.39 -13.35
C GLN A 166 -1.01 9.54 -12.85
N ARG A 167 -0.99 9.85 -11.55
CA ARG A 167 -1.76 10.98 -10.98
C ARG A 167 -1.25 12.33 -11.50
N LEU A 168 0.07 12.49 -11.62
CA LEU A 168 0.64 13.71 -12.18
C LEU A 168 0.19 13.93 -13.63
N ASP A 169 0.25 12.88 -14.46
CA ASP A 169 -0.19 12.94 -15.85
C ASP A 169 -1.70 13.26 -15.96
N GLN A 170 -2.53 12.59 -15.17
CA GLN A 170 -3.98 12.83 -15.11
C GLN A 170 -4.31 14.24 -14.62
N GLY A 171 -3.54 14.76 -13.66
CA GLY A 171 -3.69 16.10 -13.10
C GLY A 171 -3.03 17.22 -13.94
N GLY A 172 -2.39 16.89 -15.05
CA GLY A 172 -1.65 17.85 -15.88
C GLY A 172 -0.49 18.52 -15.12
N ARG A 173 0.11 17.80 -14.18
CA ARG A 173 1.22 18.29 -13.37
C ARG A 173 2.56 17.96 -14.02
N PRO A 174 3.61 18.78 -13.78
CA PRO A 174 4.96 18.45 -14.23
C PRO A 174 5.44 17.11 -13.67
N ALA A 175 6.32 16.43 -14.39
CA ALA A 175 7.00 15.26 -13.88
C ALA A 175 7.83 15.60 -12.61
N LEU A 176 7.98 14.61 -11.74
CA LEU A 176 8.75 14.71 -10.51
C LEU A 176 9.92 13.73 -10.52
N ARG A 177 11.11 14.21 -10.18
CA ARG A 177 12.27 13.36 -9.93
C ARG A 177 12.23 12.85 -8.49
N LEU A 178 12.33 11.55 -8.31
CA LEU A 178 12.40 10.90 -7.00
C LEU A 178 13.80 10.34 -6.77
N ARG A 179 14.32 10.53 -5.56
CA ARG A 179 15.59 9.98 -5.10
C ARG A 179 15.41 9.23 -3.79
N ALA A 180 15.84 7.96 -3.76
CA ALA A 180 15.74 7.08 -2.60
C ALA A 180 17.03 6.29 -2.43
N GLY A 181 17.88 6.67 -1.49
CA GLY A 181 19.25 6.14 -1.39
C GLY A 181 20.02 6.38 -2.69
N ASP A 182 20.59 5.32 -3.26
CA ASP A 182 21.34 5.37 -4.52
C ASP A 182 20.46 5.33 -5.78
N GLN A 183 19.14 5.22 -5.61
CA GLN A 183 18.21 5.12 -6.73
C GLN A 183 17.64 6.49 -7.09
N GLU A 184 17.53 6.74 -8.39
CA GLU A 184 16.88 7.92 -8.94
C GLU A 184 16.01 7.52 -10.12
N TRP A 185 14.82 8.13 -10.24
CA TRP A 185 13.92 7.97 -11.38
C TRP A 185 12.99 9.17 -11.52
N VAL A 186 12.34 9.28 -12.67
CA VAL A 186 11.35 10.34 -12.95
C VAL A 186 9.98 9.70 -13.12
N GLU A 187 8.98 10.26 -12.47
CA GLU A 187 7.58 9.85 -12.58
C GLU A 187 6.74 10.99 -13.16
N GLY A 188 5.80 10.64 -14.04
CA GLY A 188 5.06 11.57 -14.89
C GLY A 188 5.75 11.79 -16.24
N THR A 189 5.05 12.51 -17.14
CA THR A 189 5.51 12.75 -18.51
C THR A 189 6.27 14.07 -18.62
N GLY A 190 7.38 14.07 -19.37
CA GLY A 190 8.19 15.24 -19.65
C GLY A 190 9.37 15.43 -18.71
N SER A 191 9.97 16.65 -18.73
CA SER A 191 11.09 16.99 -17.86
C SER A 191 10.60 17.28 -16.44
N PRO A 192 11.30 16.79 -15.40
CA PRO A 192 10.91 17.08 -14.03
C PRO A 192 11.13 18.56 -13.70
N ALA A 193 10.14 19.19 -13.05
CA ALA A 193 10.24 20.58 -12.61
C ALA A 193 10.74 20.70 -11.15
N ALA A 194 10.72 19.59 -10.41
CA ALA A 194 11.28 19.51 -9.06
C ALA A 194 11.86 18.11 -8.79
N SER A 195 12.59 17.99 -7.69
CA SER A 195 13.00 16.68 -7.16
C SER A 195 12.65 16.54 -5.68
N LEU A 196 12.34 15.31 -5.28
CA LEU A 196 12.08 14.89 -3.91
C LEU A 196 13.06 13.77 -3.52
N ALA A 197 13.88 14.03 -2.50
CA ALA A 197 14.81 13.06 -1.96
C ALA A 197 14.42 12.68 -0.52
N ALA A 198 14.46 11.39 -0.22
CA ALA A 198 14.26 10.87 1.12
C ALA A 198 14.93 9.50 1.29
N ASP A 199 15.02 9.04 2.53
CA ASP A 199 15.25 7.62 2.82
C ASP A 199 14.19 6.76 2.09
N PRO A 200 14.55 5.57 1.55
CA PRO A 200 13.61 4.75 0.79
C PRO A 200 12.32 4.42 1.54
N PHE A 201 12.41 4.12 2.84
CA PHE A 201 11.24 3.86 3.66
C PHE A 201 10.39 5.11 3.87
N GLU A 202 11.00 6.25 4.17
CA GLU A 202 10.30 7.52 4.34
C GLU A 202 9.58 7.94 3.05
N LEU A 203 10.24 7.78 1.89
CA LEU A 203 9.61 8.05 0.61
C LEU A 203 8.42 7.11 0.36
N PHE A 204 8.56 5.81 0.64
CA PHE A 204 7.47 4.85 0.55
C PHE A 204 6.27 5.25 1.42
N ARG A 205 6.53 5.64 2.68
CA ARG A 205 5.47 6.06 3.60
C ARG A 205 4.80 7.36 3.16
N ALA A 206 5.55 8.32 2.61
CA ALA A 206 4.99 9.55 2.05
C ALA A 206 4.09 9.26 0.84
N LEU A 207 4.58 8.49 -0.13
CA LEU A 207 3.84 8.15 -1.35
C LEU A 207 2.60 7.30 -1.10
N SER A 208 2.59 6.52 -0.02
CA SER A 208 1.43 5.73 0.40
C SER A 208 0.46 6.47 1.33
N GLY A 209 0.68 7.76 1.62
CA GLY A 209 -0.20 8.59 2.44
C GLY A 209 -0.05 8.34 3.95
N ARG A 210 1.15 7.95 4.41
CA ARG A 210 1.46 7.68 5.81
C ARG A 210 2.39 8.75 6.41
N ARG A 211 2.42 9.91 5.81
CA ARG A 211 3.09 11.11 6.36
C ARG A 211 2.15 12.31 6.24
N SER A 212 2.11 13.14 7.26
CA SER A 212 1.31 14.37 7.24
C SER A 212 1.89 15.36 6.23
N LEU A 213 1.10 16.37 5.88
CA LEU A 213 1.54 17.43 4.97
C LEU A 213 2.83 18.11 5.45
N ASP A 214 2.94 18.35 6.77
CA ASP A 214 4.14 18.96 7.36
C ASP A 214 5.35 18.02 7.26
N GLN A 215 5.16 16.71 7.50
CA GLN A 215 6.21 15.72 7.31
C GLN A 215 6.67 15.66 5.84
N VAL A 216 5.72 15.70 4.90
CA VAL A 216 6.03 15.69 3.46
C VAL A 216 6.78 16.95 3.04
N ARG A 217 6.35 18.13 3.51
CA ARG A 217 7.04 19.40 3.24
C ARG A 217 8.44 19.47 3.83
N ALA A 218 8.69 18.76 4.93
CA ALA A 218 9.99 18.69 5.58
C ALA A 218 10.99 17.75 4.90
N LEU A 219 10.57 16.96 3.90
CA LEU A 219 11.48 16.14 3.10
C LEU A 219 12.37 17.02 2.22
N ALA A 220 13.45 16.45 1.68
CA ALA A 220 14.42 17.20 0.90
C ALA A 220 13.90 17.49 -0.52
N TRP A 221 13.23 18.61 -0.69
CA TRP A 221 12.77 19.11 -1.97
C TRP A 221 13.82 20.00 -2.63
N ASP A 222 13.96 19.89 -3.93
CA ASP A 222 14.66 20.81 -4.81
C ASP A 222 13.65 21.27 -5.88
N GLY A 223 13.27 22.55 -5.83
CA GLY A 223 12.14 23.13 -6.56
C GLY A 223 10.89 23.29 -5.69
N ASP A 224 9.79 23.74 -6.30
CA ASP A 224 8.52 24.00 -5.62
C ASP A 224 7.73 22.71 -5.37
N PRO A 225 7.42 22.33 -4.12
CA PRO A 225 6.64 21.15 -3.79
C PRO A 225 5.13 21.32 -4.06
N GLU A 226 4.59 22.55 -4.03
CA GLU A 226 3.15 22.79 -4.02
C GLU A 226 2.37 22.13 -5.17
N PRO A 227 2.89 22.06 -6.42
CA PRO A 227 2.20 21.38 -7.51
C PRO A 227 1.98 19.88 -7.31
N TYR A 228 2.61 19.25 -6.32
CA TYR A 228 2.65 17.80 -6.13
C TYR A 228 1.90 17.33 -4.89
N LEU A 229 1.71 18.21 -3.89
CA LEU A 229 1.27 17.81 -2.55
C LEU A 229 -0.13 17.17 -2.52
N ASP A 230 -1.05 17.68 -3.32
CA ASP A 230 -2.44 17.19 -3.44
C ASP A 230 -2.56 15.85 -4.20
N LEU A 231 -1.52 15.49 -4.96
CA LEU A 231 -1.46 14.28 -5.77
C LEU A 231 -0.42 13.26 -5.26
N LEU A 232 0.34 13.60 -4.20
CA LEU A 232 1.47 12.78 -3.76
C LEU A 232 1.03 11.36 -3.36
N ALA A 233 -0.10 11.23 -2.70
CA ALA A 233 -0.66 9.97 -2.26
C ALA A 233 -2.06 9.72 -2.86
N PRO A 234 -2.54 8.46 -2.92
CA PRO A 234 -3.86 8.14 -3.44
C PRO A 234 -5.00 8.47 -2.46
N TYR A 235 -4.68 8.86 -1.23
CA TYR A 235 -5.59 9.26 -0.17
C TYR A 235 -5.19 10.61 0.41
N PRO A 236 -6.10 11.32 1.09
CA PRO A 236 -5.75 12.50 1.87
C PRO A 236 -4.63 12.19 2.87
N LEU A 237 -3.67 13.10 2.98
CA LEU A 237 -2.59 12.94 3.94
C LEU A 237 -3.11 13.02 5.39
N PRO A 238 -2.50 12.31 6.34
CA PRO A 238 -2.88 12.38 7.75
C PRO A 238 -2.86 13.82 8.29
N PRO A 239 -3.82 14.19 9.16
CA PRO A 239 -3.89 15.54 9.73
C PRO A 239 -2.78 15.83 10.75
N SER A 240 -2.14 14.77 11.26
CA SER A 240 -1.04 14.86 12.24
C SER A 240 0.08 13.90 11.89
N PRO A 241 1.31 14.18 12.36
CA PRO A 241 2.45 13.31 12.12
C PRO A 241 2.22 11.89 12.60
N LEU A 242 2.60 10.91 11.78
CA LEU A 242 2.67 9.50 12.17
C LEU A 242 4.13 9.15 12.46
N ALA A 243 4.36 8.47 13.60
CA ALA A 243 5.63 7.90 14.01
C ALA A 243 5.57 6.38 13.90
N GLU A 244 6.63 5.76 13.33
CA GLU A 244 6.73 4.31 13.09
C GLU A 244 8.16 3.81 13.34
#